data_56d2958ba2860f670daee45db8226fda
#
_entry.id   56d2958ba2860f670daee45db8226fda
#
_cell.length_a   1.000
_cell.length_b   1.000
_cell.length_c   1.000
_cell.angle_alpha   90.00
_cell.angle_beta   90.00
_cell.angle_gamma   90.00
#
_symmetry.space_group_name_H-M   'P 1'
#
loop_
_entity.id
_entity.type
_entity.pdbx_description
1 polymer ?
#
loop_
_entity_poly.entity_id
_entity_poly.type
_entity_poly.pdbx_seq_one_letter_code
_entity_poly.pdbx_strand_id
1 'polypeptide(L)'
;SNLKGPLFLIQGLSDKLKESKGSIINITDTNLSKGVANFSIYAAAKGGLESITKVLARELAPEVNVNAIAPGAMLEPPDVTWTEEQKEKVISNIPLKRMGNEKDIANAVKFVASSKYMTGQIIKVDGGRSLS
;
A
#
# COMPACT_ATOMS: atom_id res chain seq x y z
N SER A 1 3.33 -15.02 -3.09
CA SER A 1 3.54 -14.37 -1.80
C SER A 1 3.46 -12.85 -1.93
N ASN A 2 3.04 -12.20 -0.88
CA ASN A 2 2.88 -10.74 -0.84
C ASN A 2 4.20 -9.97 -0.83
N LEU A 3 5.33 -10.63 -0.64
CA LEU A 3 6.64 -10.01 -0.62
C LEU A 3 7.55 -10.57 -1.72
N LYS A 4 7.69 -11.90 -1.76
CA LYS A 4 8.60 -12.60 -2.68
C LYS A 4 8.24 -12.37 -4.15
N GLY A 5 6.94 -12.45 -4.48
CA GLY A 5 6.48 -12.21 -5.85
C GLY A 5 6.80 -10.81 -6.37
N PRO A 6 6.40 -9.74 -5.65
CA PRO A 6 6.75 -8.38 -6.05
C PRO A 6 8.25 -8.15 -6.16
N LEU A 7 9.04 -8.67 -5.23
CA LEU A 7 10.50 -8.50 -5.27
C LEU A 7 11.12 -9.13 -6.53
N PHE A 8 10.76 -10.36 -6.86
CA PHE A 8 11.26 -11.02 -8.05
C PHE A 8 10.79 -10.35 -9.34
N LEU A 9 9.56 -9.88 -9.39
CA LEU A 9 9.04 -9.16 -10.54
C LEU A 9 9.82 -7.86 -10.76
N ILE A 10 10.09 -7.12 -9.70
CA ILE A 10 10.88 -5.88 -9.77
C ILE A 10 12.29 -6.18 -10.26
N GLN A 11 12.95 -7.22 -9.73
CA GLN A 11 14.28 -7.64 -10.17
C GLN A 11 14.28 -7.99 -11.66
N GLY A 12 13.27 -8.71 -12.13
CA GLY A 12 13.16 -9.11 -13.53
C GLY A 12 12.89 -7.97 -14.50
N LEU A 13 12.28 -6.88 -14.03
CA LEU A 13 11.89 -5.73 -14.86
C LEU A 13 12.78 -4.49 -14.65
N SER A 14 13.76 -4.55 -13.75
CA SER A 14 14.52 -3.37 -13.35
C SER A 14 15.18 -2.63 -14.51
N ASP A 15 15.78 -3.36 -15.45
CA ASP A 15 16.44 -2.74 -16.61
C ASP A 15 15.45 -2.01 -17.51
N LYS A 16 14.30 -2.64 -17.79
CA LYS A 16 13.24 -2.01 -18.61
C LYS A 16 12.67 -0.79 -17.93
N LEU A 17 12.48 -0.84 -16.61
CA LEU A 17 11.99 0.29 -15.83
C LEU A 17 12.96 1.47 -15.87
N LYS A 18 14.26 1.20 -15.76
CA LYS A 18 15.29 2.23 -15.88
C LYS A 18 15.32 2.87 -17.26
N GLU A 19 15.22 2.07 -18.32
CA GLU A 19 15.17 2.57 -19.70
C GLU A 19 13.96 3.48 -19.93
N SER A 20 12.80 3.10 -19.42
CA SER A 20 11.55 3.85 -19.62
C SER A 20 11.36 4.97 -18.60
N LYS A 21 12.24 5.09 -17.59
CA LYS A 21 12.09 6.02 -16.47
C LYS A 21 10.73 5.83 -15.77
N GLY A 22 10.42 4.58 -15.50
CA GLY A 22 9.13 4.17 -14.96
C GLY A 22 8.95 4.44 -13.49
N SER A 23 7.86 3.92 -12.94
CA SER A 23 7.47 4.05 -11.55
C SER A 23 6.98 2.71 -11.04
N ILE A 24 7.31 2.40 -9.79
CA ILE A 24 6.83 1.22 -9.08
C ILE A 24 5.99 1.68 -7.91
N ILE A 25 4.79 1.12 -7.78
CA ILE A 25 3.89 1.40 -6.66
C ILE A 25 3.51 0.09 -6.01
N ASN A 26 3.96 -0.12 -4.78
CA ASN A 26 3.61 -1.29 -3.97
C ASN A 26 2.37 -1.01 -3.15
N ILE A 27 1.51 -2.01 -2.98
CA ILE A 27 0.31 -1.89 -2.13
C ILE A 27 0.59 -2.60 -0.81
N THR A 28 0.53 -1.86 0.28
CA THR A 28 0.78 -2.35 1.64
C THR A 28 -0.51 -2.31 2.48
N ASP A 29 -0.44 -1.96 3.76
CA ASP A 29 -1.60 -1.91 4.64
C ASP A 29 -1.32 -0.98 5.83
N THR A 30 -2.27 -0.14 6.20
CA THR A 30 -2.12 0.75 7.35
C THR A 30 -2.16 0.03 8.71
N ASN A 31 -2.72 -1.18 8.76
CA ASN A 31 -2.78 -1.95 10.01
C ASN A 31 -1.42 -2.41 10.52
N LEU A 32 -0.38 -2.33 9.70
CA LEU A 32 0.99 -2.72 10.10
C LEU A 32 1.47 -1.94 11.32
N SER A 33 1.16 -0.67 11.39
CA SER A 33 1.59 0.19 12.50
C SER A 33 0.85 -0.10 13.81
N LYS A 34 -0.25 -0.82 13.77
CA LYS A 34 -1.08 -1.12 14.94
C LYS A 34 -0.77 -2.46 15.60
N GLY A 35 0.01 -3.33 14.94
CA GLY A 35 0.35 -4.64 15.47
C GLY A 35 -0.86 -5.52 15.73
N VAL A 36 -1.71 -5.70 14.74
CA VAL A 36 -2.94 -6.50 14.87
C VAL A 36 -2.61 -7.96 15.18
N ALA A 37 -3.22 -8.50 16.23
CA ALA A 37 -3.01 -9.89 16.65
C ALA A 37 -3.41 -10.89 15.57
N ASN A 38 -2.72 -12.04 15.53
CA ASN A 38 -2.96 -13.16 14.59
C ASN A 38 -2.67 -12.85 13.11
N PHE A 39 -1.97 -11.75 12.81
CA PHE A 39 -1.58 -11.36 11.46
C PHE A 39 -0.07 -11.27 11.27
N SER A 40 0.70 -12.03 12.05
CA SER A 40 2.17 -11.93 12.07
C SER A 40 2.82 -12.20 10.71
N ILE A 41 2.40 -13.25 9.99
CA ILE A 41 2.98 -13.58 8.67
C ILE A 41 2.60 -12.52 7.65
N TYR A 42 1.33 -12.11 7.64
CA TYR A 42 0.85 -11.05 6.77
C TYR A 42 1.57 -9.73 7.05
N ALA A 43 1.70 -9.36 8.32
CA ALA A 43 2.41 -8.15 8.73
C ALA A 43 3.89 -8.19 8.35
N ALA A 44 4.54 -9.36 8.49
CA ALA A 44 5.94 -9.53 8.07
C ALA A 44 6.10 -9.32 6.57
N ALA A 45 5.21 -9.90 5.75
CA ALA A 45 5.25 -9.74 4.30
C ALA A 45 5.00 -8.29 3.87
N LYS A 46 3.96 -7.66 4.39
CA LYS A 46 3.61 -6.27 4.03
C LYS A 46 4.60 -5.27 4.62
N GLY A 47 5.06 -5.46 5.85
CA GLY A 47 6.10 -4.63 6.46
C GLY A 47 7.44 -4.76 5.73
N GLY A 48 7.77 -5.98 5.29
CA GLY A 48 8.91 -6.22 4.42
C GLY A 48 8.80 -5.47 3.10
N LEU A 49 7.60 -5.43 2.52
CA LEU A 49 7.34 -4.70 1.29
C LEU A 49 7.53 -3.18 1.47
N GLU A 50 7.13 -2.62 2.60
CA GLU A 50 7.39 -1.20 2.91
C GLU A 50 8.89 -0.92 3.05
N SER A 51 9.60 -1.79 3.76
CA SER A 51 11.05 -1.67 3.93
C SER A 51 11.78 -1.76 2.58
N ILE A 52 11.42 -2.73 1.76
CA ILE A 52 11.98 -2.92 0.41
C ILE A 52 11.68 -1.73 -0.48
N THR A 53 10.50 -1.13 -0.37
CA THR A 53 10.14 0.09 -1.11
C THR A 53 11.20 1.18 -0.90
N LYS A 54 11.63 1.37 0.33
CA LYS A 54 12.64 2.38 0.67
C LYS A 54 14.03 2.02 0.13
N VAL A 55 14.42 0.76 0.23
CA VAL A 55 15.70 0.28 -0.29
C VAL A 55 15.74 0.42 -1.80
N LEU A 56 14.71 -0.07 -2.50
CA LEU A 56 14.63 -0.02 -3.96
C LEU A 56 14.55 1.41 -4.48
N ALA A 57 13.90 2.31 -3.73
CA ALA A 57 13.86 3.72 -4.10
C ALA A 57 15.28 4.30 -4.22
N ARG A 58 16.18 3.91 -3.32
CA ARG A 58 17.58 4.33 -3.39
C ARG A 58 18.34 3.64 -4.52
N GLU A 59 18.17 2.33 -4.65
CA GLU A 59 18.90 1.53 -5.64
C GLU A 59 18.54 1.87 -7.09
N LEU A 60 17.26 2.18 -7.33
CA LEU A 60 16.75 2.42 -8.68
C LEU A 60 16.72 3.91 -9.06
N ALA A 61 17.04 4.80 -8.14
CA ALA A 61 17.16 6.22 -8.46
C ALA A 61 18.44 6.45 -9.31
N PRO A 62 18.46 7.47 -10.17
CA PRO A 62 17.39 8.44 -10.42
C PRO A 62 16.36 8.00 -11.48
N GLU A 63 16.52 6.84 -12.10
CA GLU A 63 15.74 6.44 -13.28
C GLU A 63 14.33 5.98 -12.91
N VAL A 64 14.13 5.38 -11.73
CA VAL A 64 12.84 4.81 -11.32
C VAL A 64 12.44 5.33 -9.95
N ASN A 65 11.19 5.75 -9.84
CA ASN A 65 10.57 6.12 -8.56
C ASN A 65 9.90 4.87 -7.96
N VAL A 66 10.11 4.64 -6.68
CA VAL A 66 9.52 3.50 -5.97
C VAL A 66 8.80 3.99 -4.73
N ASN A 67 7.49 3.84 -4.71
CA ASN A 67 6.64 4.27 -3.61
C ASN A 67 5.67 3.15 -3.23
N ALA A 68 4.97 3.30 -2.13
CA ALA A 68 3.92 2.39 -1.71
C ALA A 68 2.67 3.15 -1.33
N ILE A 69 1.52 2.51 -1.51
CA ILE A 69 0.23 2.97 -1.02
C ILE A 69 -0.23 1.99 0.04
N ALA A 70 -0.64 2.52 1.19
CA ALA A 70 -1.13 1.74 2.32
C ALA A 70 -2.62 2.02 2.51
N PRO A 71 -3.52 1.21 1.94
CA PRO A 71 -4.96 1.37 2.12
C PRO A 71 -5.39 1.08 3.55
N GLY A 72 -6.45 1.74 3.99
CA GLY A 72 -7.13 1.41 5.24
C GLY A 72 -8.22 0.37 5.04
N ALA A 73 -9.31 0.51 5.79
CA ALA A 73 -10.47 -0.35 5.63
C ALA A 73 -11.16 -0.03 4.31
N MET A 74 -11.18 -1.02 3.44
CA MET A 74 -11.81 -0.91 2.13
C MET A 74 -13.18 -1.59 2.15
N LEU A 75 -13.97 -1.34 1.13
CA LEU A 75 -15.24 -2.06 0.95
C LEU A 75 -15.00 -3.56 1.01
N GLU A 76 -15.99 -4.23 1.54
CA GLU A 76 -15.97 -5.66 1.85
C GLU A 76 -15.44 -6.50 0.68
N PRO A 77 -14.41 -7.35 0.90
CA PRO A 77 -13.96 -8.27 -0.14
C PRO A 77 -15.07 -9.25 -0.55
N PRO A 78 -15.08 -9.72 -1.80
CA PRO A 78 -16.15 -10.60 -2.29
C PRO A 78 -16.32 -11.90 -1.52
N ASP A 79 -15.26 -12.40 -0.90
CA ASP A 79 -15.23 -13.66 -0.16
C ASP A 79 -15.44 -13.49 1.35
N VAL A 80 -15.66 -12.28 1.83
CA VAL A 80 -15.86 -11.97 3.25
C VAL A 80 -17.21 -11.28 3.42
N THR A 81 -18.06 -11.84 4.29
CA THR A 81 -19.33 -11.23 4.64
C THR A 81 -19.28 -10.69 6.05
N TRP A 82 -19.35 -9.37 6.20
CA TRP A 82 -19.43 -8.71 7.49
C TRP A 82 -20.87 -8.46 7.88
N THR A 83 -21.15 -8.59 9.17
CA THR A 83 -22.46 -8.18 9.71
C THR A 83 -22.54 -6.65 9.72
N GLU A 84 -23.76 -6.11 9.79
CA GLU A 84 -23.96 -4.66 9.91
C GLU A 84 -23.29 -4.11 11.16
N GLU A 85 -23.32 -4.85 12.26
CA GLU A 85 -22.63 -4.48 13.50
C GLU A 85 -21.11 -4.39 13.32
N GLN A 86 -20.52 -5.36 12.62
CA GLN A 86 -19.08 -5.35 12.32
C GLN A 86 -18.70 -4.16 11.44
N LYS A 87 -19.50 -3.86 10.42
CA LYS A 87 -19.28 -2.71 9.54
C LYS A 87 -19.36 -1.40 10.31
N GLU A 88 -20.37 -1.24 11.14
CA GLU A 88 -20.56 -0.04 11.96
C GLU A 88 -19.38 0.17 12.90
N LYS A 89 -18.88 -0.90 13.52
CA LYS A 89 -17.73 -0.84 14.40
C LYS A 89 -16.47 -0.37 13.66
N VAL A 90 -16.21 -0.90 12.48
CA VAL A 90 -15.08 -0.49 11.64
C VAL A 90 -15.23 0.99 11.26
N ILE A 91 -16.40 1.37 10.74
CA ILE A 91 -16.66 2.75 10.29
C ILE A 91 -16.54 3.75 11.46
N SER A 92 -16.99 3.36 12.65
CA SER A 92 -16.90 4.25 13.82
C SER A 92 -15.47 4.62 14.18
N ASN A 93 -14.50 3.77 13.84
CA ASN A 93 -13.07 3.99 14.09
C ASN A 93 -12.37 4.75 12.96
N ILE A 94 -13.08 5.08 11.90
CA ILE A 94 -12.53 5.85 10.78
C ILE A 94 -12.97 7.31 10.94
N PRO A 95 -12.05 8.27 11.09
CA PRO A 95 -12.41 9.68 11.21
C PRO A 95 -13.31 10.19 10.09
N LEU A 96 -13.08 9.80 8.83
CA LEU A 96 -13.93 10.22 7.72
C LEU A 96 -15.26 9.47 7.62
N LYS A 97 -15.53 8.54 8.55
CA LYS A 97 -16.82 7.86 8.72
C LYS A 97 -17.33 7.11 7.50
N ARG A 98 -16.43 6.57 6.72
CA ARG A 98 -16.74 5.64 5.62
C ARG A 98 -15.56 4.73 5.33
N MET A 99 -15.82 3.58 4.75
CA MET A 99 -14.76 2.75 4.17
C MET A 99 -14.30 3.35 2.86
N GLY A 100 -13.06 3.05 2.50
CA GLY A 100 -12.53 3.41 1.19
C GLY A 100 -13.13 2.56 0.07
N ASN A 101 -12.95 2.99 -1.14
CA ASN A 101 -13.38 2.29 -2.34
C ASN A 101 -12.29 2.30 -3.41
N GLU A 102 -12.56 1.64 -4.53
CA GLU A 102 -11.61 1.53 -5.64
C GLU A 102 -11.14 2.90 -6.17
N LYS A 103 -12.03 3.89 -6.20
CA LYS A 103 -11.69 5.23 -6.68
C LYS A 103 -10.69 5.92 -5.77
N ASP A 104 -10.80 5.71 -4.46
CA ASP A 104 -9.85 6.29 -3.50
C ASP A 104 -8.43 5.82 -3.77
N ILE A 105 -8.28 4.52 -4.02
CA ILE A 105 -6.97 3.93 -4.33
C ILE A 105 -6.51 4.32 -5.73
N ALA A 106 -7.38 4.27 -6.72
CA ALA A 106 -7.04 4.66 -8.09
C ALA A 106 -6.56 6.11 -8.18
N ASN A 107 -7.19 7.02 -7.44
CA ASN A 107 -6.76 8.42 -7.37
C ASN A 107 -5.36 8.55 -6.77
N ALA A 108 -5.08 7.80 -5.71
CA ALA A 108 -3.76 7.79 -5.08
C ALA A 108 -2.69 7.24 -6.04
N VAL A 109 -2.97 6.12 -6.70
CA VAL A 109 -2.07 5.52 -7.69
C VAL A 109 -1.76 6.52 -8.80
N LYS A 110 -2.77 7.17 -9.35
CA LYS A 110 -2.60 8.16 -10.41
C LYS A 110 -1.73 9.33 -9.97
N PHE A 111 -1.97 9.85 -8.78
CA PHE A 111 -1.17 10.94 -8.22
C PHE A 111 0.29 10.53 -8.03
N VAL A 112 0.53 9.38 -7.41
CA VAL A 112 1.89 8.89 -7.14
C VAL A 112 2.63 8.59 -8.45
N ALA A 113 1.96 7.94 -9.39
CA ALA A 113 2.56 7.60 -10.69
C ALA A 113 2.99 8.84 -11.48
N SER A 114 2.27 9.95 -11.34
CA SER A 114 2.59 11.21 -12.05
C SER A 114 3.53 12.12 -11.25
N SER A 115 3.84 11.80 -10.00
CA SER A 115 4.66 12.64 -9.12
C SER A 115 6.14 12.36 -9.31
N LYS A 116 6.80 13.13 -10.18
CA LYS A 116 8.19 12.87 -10.60
C LYS A 116 9.24 13.14 -9.52
N TYR A 117 8.90 13.92 -8.49
CA TYR A 117 9.83 14.24 -7.41
C TYR A 117 9.50 13.51 -6.11
N MET A 118 8.86 12.34 -6.24
CA MET A 118 8.47 11.49 -5.10
C MET A 118 9.06 10.10 -5.25
N THR A 119 9.84 9.65 -4.26
CA THR A 119 10.34 8.28 -4.19
C THR A 119 10.57 7.88 -2.74
N GLY A 120 10.45 6.60 -2.43
CA GLY A 120 10.67 6.05 -1.10
C GLY A 120 9.56 6.36 -0.09
N GLN A 121 8.39 6.77 -0.54
CA GLN A 121 7.30 7.18 0.36
C GLN A 121 6.24 6.08 0.51
N ILE A 122 5.65 6.03 1.71
CA ILE A 122 4.51 5.18 2.02
C ILE A 122 3.32 6.12 2.23
N ILE A 123 2.37 6.09 1.30
CA ILE A 123 1.22 7.00 1.31
C ILE A 123 0.01 6.27 1.90
N LYS A 124 -0.47 6.73 3.04
CA LYS A 124 -1.66 6.15 3.68
C LYS A 124 -2.93 6.71 3.05
N VAL A 125 -3.85 5.83 2.69
CA VAL A 125 -5.17 6.18 2.13
C VAL A 125 -6.20 5.42 2.95
N ASP A 126 -6.53 5.96 4.13
CA ASP A 126 -7.22 5.20 5.17
C ASP A 126 -8.33 5.97 5.91
N GLY A 127 -8.71 7.13 5.41
CA GLY A 127 -9.73 7.95 6.06
C GLY A 127 -9.33 8.45 7.45
N GLY A 128 -8.06 8.38 7.80
CA GLY A 128 -7.54 8.76 9.11
C GLY A 128 -7.52 7.64 10.14
N ARG A 129 -7.89 6.42 9.76
CA ARG A 129 -7.96 5.29 10.71
C ARG A 129 -6.66 5.06 11.48
N SER A 130 -5.52 5.28 10.87
CA SER A 130 -4.22 5.09 11.52
C SER A 130 -3.92 6.12 12.61
N LEU A 131 -4.72 7.16 12.72
CA LEU A 131 -4.57 8.19 13.76
C LEU A 131 -5.20 7.80 15.11
N SER A 132 -6.02 6.78 15.11
CA SER A 132 -6.73 6.33 16.32
C SER A 132 -6.00 5.21 17.04
#